data_a96655c3f4cad86fac30aa9c867bc284
#
_entry.id   a96655c3f4cad86fac30aa9c867bc284
#
_cell.length_a   1.000
_cell.length_b   1.000
_cell.length_c   1.000
_cell.angle_alpha   90.00
_cell.angle_beta   90.00
_cell.angle_gamma   90.00
#
_symmetry.space_group_name_H-M   'P 1'
#
loop_
_entity.id
_entity.type
_entity.pdbx_description
1 polymer ?
#
loop_
_entity_poly.entity_id
_entity_poly.type
_entity_poly.pdbx_seq_one_letter_code
_entity_poly.pdbx_strand_id
1 'polypeptide(L)'
;MLFAGSVEETKKTFIHITNEKLMNEVKTLVENITKGIQEKKGQDIVIADLRGIDGTICQYFIICQGGSPQQVDAIAESVGDTARVNCHEKPVNVIGLENAQWVAMDYVDVMVHVFTPEAREYYDLENLWEDAKLTRLPNIE
;
A
#
# COMPACT_ATOMS: atom_id res chain seq x y z
N MET A 1 46.26 10.17 9.91
CA MET A 1 45.28 11.10 10.15
C MET A 1 43.87 10.49 10.30
N LEU A 2 42.94 11.15 10.62
CA LEU A 2 41.63 10.92 11.12
C LEU A 2 40.63 10.22 10.23
N PHE A 3 40.99 9.75 9.07
CA PHE A 3 40.01 9.43 8.05
C PHE A 3 39.40 8.03 8.16
N ALA A 4 40.07 7.09 8.85
CA ALA A 4 39.52 5.73 8.98
C ALA A 4 38.21 5.70 9.76
N GLY A 5 38.16 6.39 10.91
CA GLY A 5 36.94 6.51 11.68
C GLY A 5 35.86 7.31 10.97
N SER A 6 36.25 8.37 10.24
CA SER A 6 35.31 9.21 9.50
C SER A 6 34.67 8.47 8.35
N VAL A 7 35.38 7.57 7.68
CA VAL A 7 34.81 6.75 6.60
C VAL A 7 33.75 5.79 7.15
N GLU A 8 34.00 5.16 8.28
CA GLU A 8 33.08 4.26 8.91
C GLU A 8 31.79 5.00 9.32
N GLU A 9 31.92 6.14 9.97
CA GLU A 9 30.79 6.98 10.36
C GLU A 9 30.02 7.50 9.16
N THR A 10 30.70 7.89 8.09
CA THR A 10 30.07 8.35 6.86
C THR A 10 29.21 7.25 6.23
N LYS A 11 29.68 6.00 6.21
CA LYS A 11 28.90 4.87 5.72
C LYS A 11 27.64 4.65 6.55
N LYS A 12 27.75 4.71 7.86
CA LYS A 12 26.60 4.56 8.76
C LYS A 12 25.56 5.67 8.53
N THR A 13 26.01 6.90 8.41
CA THR A 13 25.16 8.06 8.14
C THR A 13 24.46 7.92 6.79
N PHE A 14 25.18 7.51 5.76
CA PHE A 14 24.62 7.30 4.42
C PHE A 14 23.53 6.22 4.43
N ILE A 15 23.77 5.09 5.10
CA ILE A 15 22.80 4.01 5.22
C ILE A 15 21.55 4.52 5.94
N HIS A 16 21.70 5.27 7.01
CA HIS A 16 20.59 5.84 7.77
C HIS A 16 19.73 6.79 6.92
N ILE A 17 20.37 7.72 6.20
CA ILE A 17 19.67 8.65 5.32
C ILE A 17 18.94 7.92 4.19
N THR A 18 19.56 6.90 3.61
CA THR A 18 18.94 6.08 2.57
C THR A 18 17.70 5.35 3.09
N ASN A 19 17.79 4.80 4.29
CA ASN A 19 16.65 4.11 4.92
C ASN A 19 15.51 5.07 5.23
N GLU A 20 15.80 6.27 5.74
CA GLU A 20 14.79 7.30 5.98
C GLU A 20 14.10 7.72 4.69
N LYS A 21 14.87 7.92 3.63
CA LYS A 21 14.34 8.29 2.32
C LYS A 21 13.38 7.21 1.79
N LEU A 22 13.77 5.94 1.87
CA LEU A 22 12.93 4.82 1.44
C LEU A 22 11.65 4.76 2.27
N MET A 23 11.73 4.94 3.58
CA MET A 23 10.55 4.96 4.45
C MET A 23 9.61 6.10 4.08
N ASN A 24 10.14 7.29 3.77
CA ASN A 24 9.34 8.43 3.35
C ASN A 24 8.69 8.19 1.99
N GLU A 25 9.38 7.56 1.07
CA GLU A 25 8.81 7.20 -0.24
C GLU A 25 7.66 6.21 -0.10
N VAL A 26 7.78 5.21 0.79
CA VAL A 26 6.71 4.25 1.05
C VAL A 26 5.50 4.95 1.68
N LYS A 27 5.73 5.82 2.66
CA LYS A 27 4.64 6.61 3.28
C LYS A 27 3.92 7.48 2.27
N THR A 28 4.66 8.15 1.39
CA THR A 28 4.10 8.97 0.33
C THR A 28 3.25 8.14 -0.63
N LEU A 29 3.74 6.95 -0.97
CA LEU A 29 2.99 6.02 -1.81
C LEU A 29 1.68 5.60 -1.14
N VAL A 30 1.72 5.23 0.14
CA VAL A 30 0.53 4.86 0.91
C VAL A 30 -0.50 6.00 0.91
N GLU A 31 -0.05 7.23 1.18
CA GLU A 31 -0.92 8.40 1.19
C GLU A 31 -1.59 8.64 -0.17
N ASN A 32 -0.83 8.52 -1.26
CA ASN A 32 -1.35 8.75 -2.60
C ASN A 32 -2.27 7.62 -3.07
N ILE A 33 -1.97 6.40 -2.74
CA ILE A 33 -2.87 5.27 -2.99
C ILE A 33 -4.21 5.52 -2.28
N THR A 34 -4.16 5.94 -1.02
CA THR A 34 -5.36 6.27 -0.24
C THR A 34 -6.17 7.37 -0.91
N LYS A 35 -5.52 8.43 -1.38
CA LYS A 35 -6.19 9.50 -2.12
C LYS A 35 -6.87 8.98 -3.38
N GLY A 36 -6.19 8.12 -4.12
CA GLY A 36 -6.75 7.51 -5.33
C GLY A 36 -8.01 6.69 -5.05
N ILE A 37 -8.00 5.94 -3.94
CA ILE A 37 -9.18 5.20 -3.49
C ILE A 37 -10.32 6.15 -3.15
N GLN A 38 -10.03 7.21 -2.41
CA GLN A 38 -11.02 8.18 -1.96
C GLN A 38 -11.64 8.96 -3.11
N GLU A 39 -10.89 9.26 -4.16
CA GLU A 39 -11.41 9.95 -5.34
C GLU A 39 -12.56 9.20 -6.01
N LYS A 40 -12.55 7.90 -5.97
CA LYS A 40 -13.61 7.06 -6.51
C LYS A 40 -14.54 6.53 -5.42
N LYS A 41 -14.50 7.14 -4.24
CA LYS A 41 -15.36 6.83 -3.10
C LYS A 41 -15.26 5.37 -2.66
N GLY A 42 -14.05 4.82 -2.74
CA GLY A 42 -13.76 3.53 -2.14
C GLY A 42 -14.05 3.58 -0.64
N GLN A 43 -14.63 2.52 -0.10
CA GLN A 43 -15.12 2.49 1.28
C GLN A 43 -14.33 1.56 2.16
N ASP A 44 -14.48 1.76 3.46
CA ASP A 44 -13.93 0.91 4.50
C ASP A 44 -12.44 0.65 4.31
N ILE A 45 -11.69 1.74 4.10
CA ILE A 45 -10.26 1.69 3.87
C ILE A 45 -9.54 1.30 5.16
N VAL A 46 -8.74 0.25 5.09
CA VAL A 46 -7.89 -0.21 6.19
C VAL A 46 -6.46 -0.26 5.70
N ILE A 47 -5.56 0.34 6.47
CA ILE A 47 -4.12 0.24 6.26
C ILE A 47 -3.57 -0.71 7.32
N ALA A 48 -3.03 -1.84 6.89
CA ALA A 48 -2.41 -2.81 7.77
C ALA A 48 -0.89 -2.62 7.73
N ASP A 49 -0.31 -2.27 8.87
CA ASP A 49 1.14 -2.14 9.02
C ASP A 49 1.72 -3.51 9.34
N LEU A 50 2.47 -4.06 8.40
CA LEU A 50 3.07 -5.39 8.50
C LEU A 50 4.55 -5.34 8.83
N ARG A 51 5.09 -4.15 9.09
CA ARG A 51 6.51 -4.02 9.41
C ARG A 51 6.82 -4.70 10.74
N GLY A 52 7.90 -5.44 10.77
CA GLY A 52 8.32 -6.18 11.96
C GLY A 52 7.60 -7.51 12.19
N ILE A 53 6.71 -7.91 11.30
CA ILE A 53 6.03 -9.19 11.35
C ILE A 53 6.77 -10.18 10.45
N ASP A 54 7.18 -11.32 11.00
CA ASP A 54 7.90 -12.34 10.25
C ASP A 54 6.98 -12.99 9.20
N GLY A 55 7.56 -13.32 8.06
CA GLY A 55 6.85 -14.02 6.99
C GLY A 55 6.03 -13.14 6.07
N THR A 56 6.07 -11.81 6.24
CA THR A 56 5.39 -10.89 5.33
C THR A 56 6.30 -10.54 4.15
N ILE A 57 5.68 -10.36 2.98
CA ILE A 57 6.39 -10.04 1.73
C ILE A 57 6.37 -8.55 1.40
N CYS A 58 5.60 -7.77 2.12
CA CYS A 58 5.50 -6.31 1.93
C CYS A 58 5.37 -5.62 3.28
N GLN A 59 5.50 -4.29 3.27
CA GLN A 59 5.44 -3.48 4.50
C GLN A 59 4.01 -3.10 4.89
N TYR A 60 3.14 -2.91 3.89
CA TYR A 60 1.76 -2.49 4.13
C TYR A 60 0.79 -3.21 3.21
N PHE A 61 -0.36 -3.56 3.74
CA PHE A 61 -1.55 -3.84 2.94
C PHE A 61 -2.48 -2.63 3.05
N ILE A 62 -3.05 -2.24 1.92
CA ILE A 62 -4.14 -1.28 1.90
C ILE A 62 -5.36 -2.02 1.35
N ILE A 63 -6.41 -2.09 2.15
CA ILE A 63 -7.60 -2.86 1.83
C ILE A 63 -8.79 -1.90 1.76
N CYS A 64 -9.58 -2.01 0.72
CA CYS A 64 -10.78 -1.20 0.55
C CYS A 64 -11.83 -1.97 -0.24
N GLN A 65 -12.99 -1.37 -0.41
CA GLN A 65 -14.05 -1.99 -1.19
C GLN A 65 -14.79 -0.99 -2.05
N GLY A 66 -15.34 -1.49 -3.14
CA GLY A 66 -16.30 -0.81 -3.99
C GLY A 66 -17.60 -1.61 -4.00
N GLY A 67 -18.73 -0.96 -4.22
CA GLY A 67 -20.05 -1.60 -4.14
C GLY A 67 -20.39 -2.50 -5.32
N SER A 68 -19.59 -2.47 -6.39
CA SER A 68 -19.81 -3.25 -7.60
C SER A 68 -18.48 -3.55 -8.28
N PRO A 69 -18.40 -4.54 -9.18
CA PRO A 69 -17.19 -4.76 -9.97
C PRO A 69 -16.76 -3.54 -10.77
N GLN A 70 -17.69 -2.75 -11.27
CA GLN A 70 -17.39 -1.51 -12.00
C GLN A 70 -16.70 -0.50 -11.10
N GLN A 71 -17.16 -0.34 -9.87
CA GLN A 71 -16.53 0.57 -8.92
C GLN A 71 -15.16 0.05 -8.47
N VAL A 72 -15.02 -1.25 -8.25
CA VAL A 72 -13.73 -1.87 -7.94
C VAL A 72 -12.71 -1.56 -9.04
N ASP A 73 -13.10 -1.73 -10.30
CA ASP A 73 -12.25 -1.41 -11.44
C ASP A 73 -11.89 0.08 -11.48
N ALA A 74 -12.87 0.95 -11.26
CA ALA A 74 -12.63 2.40 -11.24
C ALA A 74 -11.68 2.81 -10.11
N ILE A 75 -11.80 2.20 -8.94
CA ILE A 75 -10.89 2.45 -7.81
C ILE A 75 -9.47 2.00 -8.18
N ALA A 76 -9.32 0.81 -8.73
CA ALA A 76 -8.01 0.29 -9.12
C ALA A 76 -7.34 1.20 -10.16
N GLU A 77 -8.09 1.68 -11.16
CA GLU A 77 -7.58 2.61 -12.16
C GLU A 77 -7.14 3.93 -11.52
N SER A 78 -7.95 4.48 -10.63
CA SER A 78 -7.63 5.71 -9.91
C SER A 78 -6.37 5.58 -9.06
N VAL A 79 -6.20 4.46 -8.37
CA VAL A 79 -4.99 4.16 -7.61
C VAL A 79 -3.77 4.14 -8.53
N GLY A 80 -3.86 3.44 -9.65
CA GLY A 80 -2.78 3.36 -10.62
C GLY A 80 -2.39 4.73 -11.17
N ASP A 81 -3.37 5.54 -11.52
CA ASP A 81 -3.13 6.89 -12.05
C ASP A 81 -2.50 7.81 -11.00
N THR A 82 -3.01 7.80 -9.79
CA THR A 82 -2.51 8.66 -8.72
C THR A 82 -1.08 8.29 -8.34
N ALA A 83 -0.78 7.01 -8.22
CA ALA A 83 0.58 6.55 -7.91
C ALA A 83 1.55 6.90 -9.04
N ARG A 84 1.14 6.74 -10.29
CA ARG A 84 1.98 7.05 -11.45
C ARG A 84 2.27 8.54 -11.54
N VAL A 85 1.27 9.38 -11.39
CA VAL A 85 1.41 10.84 -11.55
C VAL A 85 2.16 11.46 -10.37
N ASN A 86 1.80 11.09 -9.14
CA ASN A 86 2.32 11.74 -7.94
C ASN A 86 3.58 11.09 -7.38
N CYS A 87 3.77 9.79 -7.59
CA CYS A 87 4.89 9.05 -7.01
C CYS A 87 5.83 8.45 -8.06
N HIS A 88 5.49 8.53 -9.35
CA HIS A 88 6.24 7.89 -10.44
C HIS A 88 6.38 6.37 -10.22
N GLU A 89 5.36 5.77 -9.59
CA GLU A 89 5.33 4.36 -9.27
C GLU A 89 4.30 3.63 -10.12
N LYS A 90 4.70 2.48 -10.65
CA LYS A 90 3.79 1.56 -11.34
C LYS A 90 3.78 0.24 -10.59
N PRO A 91 2.63 -0.44 -10.53
CA PRO A 91 2.61 -1.76 -9.92
C PRO A 91 3.42 -2.75 -10.75
N VAL A 92 4.15 -3.65 -10.10
CA VAL A 92 4.88 -4.71 -10.79
C VAL A 92 3.94 -5.80 -11.28
N ASN A 93 2.75 -5.88 -10.68
CA ASN A 93 1.72 -6.82 -11.10
C ASN A 93 0.34 -6.32 -10.67
N VAL A 94 -0.67 -6.58 -11.50
CA VAL A 94 -2.08 -6.32 -11.16
C VAL A 94 -2.86 -7.55 -11.57
N ILE A 95 -3.60 -8.12 -10.64
CA ILE A 95 -4.42 -9.32 -10.89
C ILE A 95 -5.87 -9.07 -10.51
N GLY A 96 -6.76 -9.79 -11.15
CA GLY A 96 -8.19 -9.77 -10.83
C GLY A 96 -9.04 -8.78 -11.60
N LEU A 97 -8.49 -8.03 -12.55
CA LEU A 97 -9.24 -7.03 -13.31
C LEU A 97 -10.37 -7.63 -14.16
N GLU A 98 -10.26 -8.87 -14.57
CA GLU A 98 -11.26 -9.51 -15.44
C GLU A 98 -12.62 -9.59 -14.75
N ASN A 99 -12.67 -10.04 -13.51
CA ASN A 99 -13.90 -10.19 -12.74
C ASN A 99 -14.16 -9.00 -11.82
N ALA A 100 -13.11 -8.29 -11.44
CA ALA A 100 -13.15 -7.12 -10.57
C ALA A 100 -13.91 -7.34 -9.25
N GLN A 101 -13.80 -8.55 -8.70
CA GLN A 101 -14.31 -8.87 -7.35
C GLN A 101 -13.21 -8.72 -6.31
N TRP A 102 -11.99 -8.99 -6.69
CA TRP A 102 -10.79 -8.78 -5.89
C TRP A 102 -9.66 -8.40 -6.85
N VAL A 103 -9.31 -7.12 -6.86
CA VAL A 103 -8.16 -6.63 -7.62
C VAL A 103 -7.01 -6.42 -6.63
N ALA A 104 -5.88 -7.05 -6.90
CA ALA A 104 -4.66 -6.88 -6.12
C ALA A 104 -3.60 -6.17 -6.98
N MET A 105 -3.04 -5.09 -6.43
CA MET A 105 -2.01 -4.29 -7.09
C MET A 105 -0.74 -4.34 -6.26
N ASP A 106 0.32 -4.88 -6.84
CA ASP A 106 1.58 -5.12 -6.15
C ASP A 106 2.59 -4.01 -6.44
N TYR A 107 2.87 -3.18 -5.43
CA TYR A 107 3.88 -2.12 -5.49
C TYR A 107 5.16 -2.50 -4.75
N VAL A 108 5.39 -3.77 -4.46
CA VAL A 108 6.55 -4.34 -3.75
C VAL A 108 6.43 -4.08 -2.24
N ASP A 109 6.59 -2.84 -1.79
CA ASP A 109 6.49 -2.49 -0.37
C ASP A 109 5.05 -2.33 0.11
N VAL A 110 4.13 -2.11 -0.82
CA VAL A 110 2.70 -1.90 -0.55
C VAL A 110 1.90 -2.77 -1.49
N MET A 111 0.95 -3.51 -0.93
CA MET A 111 0.00 -4.25 -1.74
C MET A 111 -1.40 -3.72 -1.50
N VAL A 112 -2.07 -3.34 -2.58
CA VAL A 112 -3.41 -2.77 -2.55
C VAL A 112 -4.41 -3.87 -2.89
N HIS A 113 -5.45 -3.98 -2.07
CA HIS A 113 -6.53 -4.95 -2.30
C HIS A 113 -7.85 -4.20 -2.39
N VAL A 114 -8.49 -4.28 -3.54
CA VAL A 114 -9.80 -3.67 -3.78
C VAL A 114 -10.81 -4.79 -3.98
N PHE A 115 -11.80 -4.85 -3.12
CA PHE A 115 -12.80 -5.93 -3.09
C PHE A 115 -14.20 -5.43 -3.35
N THR A 116 -15.07 -6.32 -3.85
CA THR A 116 -16.50 -6.17 -3.60
C THR A 116 -16.76 -6.53 -2.14
N PRO A 117 -17.90 -6.09 -1.55
CA PRO A 117 -18.19 -6.41 -0.14
C PRO A 117 -18.21 -7.91 0.14
N GLU A 118 -18.79 -8.70 -0.76
CA GLU A 118 -18.88 -10.15 -0.60
C GLU A 118 -17.52 -10.83 -0.62
N ALA A 119 -16.65 -10.41 -1.54
CA ALA A 119 -15.31 -10.98 -1.64
C ALA A 119 -14.46 -10.59 -0.43
N ARG A 120 -14.61 -9.36 0.05
CA ARG A 120 -13.88 -8.89 1.25
C ARG A 120 -14.22 -9.74 2.47
N GLU A 121 -15.50 -9.99 2.68
CA GLU A 121 -15.97 -10.82 3.80
C GLU A 121 -15.45 -12.25 3.67
N TYR A 122 -15.51 -12.80 2.48
CA TYR A 122 -15.10 -14.18 2.22
C TYR A 122 -13.60 -14.40 2.47
N TYR A 123 -12.74 -13.53 1.95
CA TYR A 123 -11.28 -13.69 2.06
C TYR A 123 -10.71 -13.19 3.37
N ASP A 124 -11.33 -12.19 3.98
CA ASP A 124 -11.00 -11.68 5.32
C ASP A 124 -9.51 -11.43 5.56
N LEU A 125 -8.86 -10.73 4.61
CA LEU A 125 -7.42 -10.47 4.69
C LEU A 125 -7.01 -9.67 5.93
N GLU A 126 -7.91 -8.84 6.45
CA GLU A 126 -7.64 -7.98 7.59
C GLU A 126 -7.28 -8.77 8.85
N ASN A 127 -7.77 -10.00 8.95
CA ASN A 127 -7.54 -10.87 10.09
C ASN A 127 -6.46 -11.93 9.84
N LEU A 128 -5.73 -11.81 8.73
CA LEU A 128 -4.69 -12.76 8.38
C LEU A 128 -3.49 -12.71 9.33
N TRP A 129 -3.14 -11.52 9.82
CA TRP A 129 -2.06 -11.33 10.80
C TRP A 129 -2.60 -10.67 12.05
N GLU A 130 -2.61 -11.39 13.16
CA GLU A 130 -3.13 -10.90 14.44
C GLU A 130 -2.34 -9.71 14.98
N ASP A 131 -1.04 -9.68 14.72
CA ASP A 131 -0.15 -8.66 15.26
C ASP A 131 -0.07 -7.41 14.38
N ALA A 132 -0.76 -7.37 13.25
CA ALA A 132 -0.74 -6.21 12.37
C ALA A 132 -1.46 -5.03 13.03
N LYS A 133 -0.84 -3.86 12.94
CA LYS A 133 -1.48 -2.63 13.36
C LYS A 133 -2.40 -2.13 12.25
N LEU A 134 -3.68 -2.07 12.54
CA LEU A 134 -4.69 -1.63 11.57
C LEU A 134 -5.08 -0.17 11.81
N THR A 135 -5.08 0.62 10.76
CA THR A 135 -5.60 1.98 10.77
C THR A 135 -6.80 2.03 9.84
N ARG A 136 -7.94 2.43 10.36
CA ARG A 136 -9.18 2.54 9.59
C ARG A 136 -9.43 4.01 9.27
N LEU A 137 -9.75 4.27 8.01
CA LEU A 137 -10.03 5.63 7.55
C LEU A 137 -11.54 5.84 7.41
N PRO A 138 -12.04 7.05 7.73
CA PRO A 138 -13.45 7.35 7.53
C PRO A 138 -13.81 7.36 6.05
N ASN A 139 -15.04 6.95 5.74
CA ASN A 139 -15.55 7.02 4.38
C ASN A 139 -15.79 8.47 3.97
N ILE A 140 -15.48 8.78 2.72
CA ILE A 140 -15.75 10.09 2.13
C ILE A 140 -17.06 9.99 1.34
N GLU A 141 -17.99 10.84 1.70
CA GLU A 141 -19.31 10.91 1.07
C GLU A 141 -19.37 11.85 -0.13
#